data_4247e78b8ef8f57100bae77a5dd8e2c1
#
_entry.id   4247e78b8ef8f57100bae77a5dd8e2c1
#
_cell.length_a   1.000
_cell.length_b   1.000
_cell.length_c   1.000
_cell.angle_alpha   90.00
_cell.angle_beta   90.00
_cell.angle_gamma   90.00
#
_symmetry.space_group_name_H-M   'P 1'
#
loop_
_entity.id
_entity.type
_entity.pdbx_description
1 polymer ?
#
loop_
_entity_poly.entity_id
_entity_poly.type
_entity_poly.pdbx_seq_one_letter_code
_entity_poly.pdbx_strand_id
1 'polypeptide(L)'
;VYTVKDVTIFDGLCEETLAYTCTLYKDEQKIGTAQSRGNGSAVMFRVDRAEMQKFEDYTASLPPMEIEGYTCTVSPELLVNLLVEADRA
;
A
#
# COMPACT_ATOMS: atom_id res chain seq x y z
N VAL A 1 -7.50 9.47 7.47
CA VAL A 1 -6.11 9.05 7.30
C VAL A 1 -6.06 7.54 7.11
N TYR A 2 -5.29 7.09 6.13
CA TYR A 2 -5.11 5.66 5.86
C TYR A 2 -3.87 5.14 6.58
N THR A 3 -4.01 3.99 7.22
CA THR A 3 -2.90 3.32 7.90
C THR A 3 -2.95 1.83 7.61
N VAL A 4 -1.85 1.13 7.89
CA VAL A 4 -1.79 -0.33 7.80
C VAL A 4 -1.44 -0.91 9.15
N LYS A 5 -1.99 -2.10 9.44
CA LYS A 5 -1.71 -2.87 10.65
C LYS A 5 -1.56 -4.33 10.28
N ASP A 6 -1.11 -5.14 11.24
CA ASP A 6 -0.94 -6.58 11.07
C ASP A 6 -0.06 -6.91 9.85
N VAL A 7 1.02 -6.14 9.70
CA VAL A 7 1.95 -6.31 8.58
C VAL A 7 2.78 -7.57 8.78
N THR A 8 2.76 -8.46 7.80
CA THR A 8 3.61 -9.65 7.77
C THR A 8 4.49 -9.58 6.54
N ILE A 9 5.79 -9.67 6.73
CA ILE A 9 6.78 -9.65 5.65
C ILE A 9 7.27 -11.08 5.40
N PHE A 10 7.29 -11.47 4.13
CA PHE A 10 7.75 -12.79 3.72
C PHE A 10 9.12 -12.68 3.04
N ASP A 11 10.18 -12.61 3.83
CA ASP A 11 11.54 -12.36 3.34
C ASP A 11 11.97 -13.32 2.24
N GLY A 12 11.58 -14.58 2.34
CA GLY A 12 11.92 -15.60 1.34
C GLY A 12 11.25 -15.39 -0.02
N LEU A 13 10.25 -14.52 -0.11
CA LEU A 13 9.52 -14.22 -1.35
C LEU A 13 9.82 -12.83 -1.91
N CYS A 14 10.70 -12.07 -1.27
CA CYS A 14 11.07 -10.73 -1.72
C CYS A 14 12.09 -10.81 -2.85
N GLU A 15 11.62 -11.01 -4.08
CA GLU A 15 12.48 -11.10 -5.27
C GLU A 15 12.80 -9.73 -5.88
N GLU A 16 11.77 -9.00 -6.30
CA GLU A 16 11.91 -7.68 -6.93
C GLU A 16 11.37 -6.58 -6.05
N THR A 17 10.30 -6.88 -5.33
CA THR A 17 9.66 -5.94 -4.41
C THR A 17 9.44 -6.63 -3.07
N LEU A 18 9.03 -5.87 -2.08
CA LEU A 18 8.74 -6.40 -0.76
C LEU A 18 7.48 -7.28 -0.81
N ALA A 19 7.59 -8.55 -0.40
CA ALA A 19 6.45 -9.44 -0.29
C ALA A 19 5.83 -9.27 1.11
N TYR A 20 4.54 -8.94 1.17
CA TYR A 20 3.86 -8.68 2.44
C TYR A 20 2.37 -8.91 2.37
N THR A 21 1.75 -9.05 3.55
CA THR A 21 0.31 -8.89 3.72
C THR A 21 0.08 -7.88 4.83
N CYS A 22 -0.99 -7.13 4.74
CA CYS A 22 -1.35 -6.17 5.78
C CYS A 22 -2.85 -5.91 5.79
N THR A 23 -3.34 -5.33 6.88
CA THR A 23 -4.72 -4.90 6.99
C THR A 23 -4.76 -3.39 6.80
N LEU A 24 -5.65 -2.93 5.91
CA LEU A 24 -5.79 -1.51 5.60
C LEU A 24 -6.89 -0.90 6.47
N TYR A 25 -6.56 0.24 7.09
CA TYR A 25 -7.47 0.98 7.96
C TYR A 25 -7.65 2.39 7.44
N LYS A 26 -8.86 2.91 7.62
CA LYS A 26 -9.19 4.30 7.35
C LYS A 26 -9.77 4.89 8.62
N ASP A 27 -9.10 5.91 9.19
CA ASP A 27 -9.52 6.55 10.45
C ASP A 27 -9.80 5.52 11.56
N GLU A 28 -8.89 4.53 11.68
CA GLU A 28 -8.95 3.44 12.67
C GLU A 28 -10.03 2.40 12.40
N GLN A 29 -10.71 2.48 11.25
CA GLN A 29 -11.70 1.49 10.85
C GLN A 29 -11.13 0.58 9.78
N LYS A 30 -11.21 -0.74 9.99
CA LYS A 30 -10.76 -1.72 9.01
C LYS A 30 -11.61 -1.63 7.74
N ILE A 31 -10.97 -1.45 6.59
CA ILE A 31 -11.66 -1.39 5.30
C ILE A 31 -11.30 -2.56 4.38
N GLY A 32 -10.24 -3.29 4.68
CA GLY A 32 -9.84 -4.44 3.88
C GLY A 32 -8.41 -4.84 4.11
N THR A 33 -7.85 -5.56 3.15
CA THR A 33 -6.47 -6.05 3.21
C THR A 33 -5.74 -5.74 1.91
N ALA A 34 -4.40 -5.73 1.97
CA ALA A 34 -3.54 -5.57 0.82
C ALA A 34 -2.44 -6.63 0.86
N GLN A 35 -2.01 -7.09 -0.31
CA GLN A 35 -0.99 -8.13 -0.42
C GLN A 35 -0.08 -7.85 -1.61
N SER A 36 1.23 -8.01 -1.40
CA SER A 36 2.23 -7.99 -2.47
C SER A 36 2.94 -9.34 -2.51
N ARG A 37 3.15 -9.87 -3.71
CA ARG A 37 3.83 -11.15 -3.89
C ARG A 37 5.36 -11.03 -3.94
N GLY A 38 5.89 -9.81 -4.05
CA GLY A 38 7.32 -9.58 -4.08
C GLY A 38 8.00 -9.89 -5.41
N ASN A 39 7.25 -10.12 -6.47
CA ASN A 39 7.77 -10.46 -7.79
C ASN A 39 7.52 -9.39 -8.85
N GLY A 40 7.29 -8.16 -8.42
CA GLY A 40 7.00 -7.05 -9.34
C GLY A 40 5.55 -6.97 -9.79
N SER A 41 4.70 -7.91 -9.37
CA SER A 41 3.27 -7.87 -9.67
C SER A 41 2.58 -6.73 -8.91
N ALA A 42 1.42 -6.30 -9.42
CA ALA A 42 0.61 -5.29 -8.76
C ALA A 42 0.16 -5.76 -7.37
N VAL A 43 0.04 -4.82 -6.45
CA VAL A 43 -0.50 -5.09 -5.12
C VAL A 43 -1.97 -5.49 -5.25
N MET A 44 -2.35 -6.57 -4.58
CA MET A 44 -3.72 -7.05 -4.59
C MET A 44 -4.47 -6.48 -3.39
N PHE A 45 -5.60 -5.85 -3.67
CA PHE A 45 -6.46 -5.26 -2.63
C PHE A 45 -7.73 -6.07 -2.48
N ARG A 46 -8.08 -6.38 -1.25
CA ARG A 46 -9.37 -6.98 -0.89
C ARG A 46 -10.14 -5.97 -0.06
N VAL A 47 -10.69 -4.98 -0.75
CA VAL A 47 -11.38 -3.84 -0.15
C VAL A 47 -12.72 -3.69 -0.86
N ASP A 48 -13.77 -3.31 -0.12
CA ASP A 48 -15.06 -3.01 -0.70
C ASP A 48 -14.91 -1.97 -1.82
N ARG A 49 -15.67 -2.15 -2.92
CA ARG A 49 -15.54 -1.29 -4.10
C ARG A 49 -15.69 0.20 -3.76
N ALA A 50 -16.67 0.54 -2.93
CA ALA A 50 -16.91 1.94 -2.54
C ALA A 50 -15.75 2.51 -1.75
N GLU A 51 -15.17 1.74 -0.83
CA GLU A 51 -14.01 2.17 -0.05
C GLU A 51 -12.75 2.23 -0.91
N MET A 52 -12.59 1.30 -1.85
CA MET A 52 -11.46 1.33 -2.78
C MET A 52 -11.49 2.57 -3.67
N GLN A 53 -12.67 2.96 -4.14
CA GLN A 53 -12.83 4.18 -4.93
C GLN A 53 -12.44 5.41 -4.12
N LYS A 54 -12.83 5.48 -2.86
CA LYS A 54 -12.44 6.58 -1.97
C LYS A 54 -10.93 6.61 -1.76
N PHE A 55 -10.30 5.45 -1.63
CA PHE A 55 -8.85 5.35 -1.48
C PHE A 55 -8.12 5.83 -2.73
N GLU A 56 -8.60 5.42 -3.91
CA GLU A 56 -8.05 5.89 -5.18
C GLU A 56 -8.18 7.40 -5.33
N ASP A 57 -9.34 7.95 -4.98
CA ASP A 57 -9.56 9.40 -5.02
C ASP A 57 -8.65 10.13 -4.05
N TYR A 58 -8.44 9.56 -2.87
CA TYR A 58 -7.54 10.14 -1.88
C TYR A 58 -6.10 10.20 -2.42
N THR A 59 -5.59 9.11 -2.98
CA THR A 59 -4.23 9.09 -3.51
C THR A 59 -4.09 10.02 -4.72
N ALA A 60 -5.10 10.11 -5.56
CA ALA A 60 -5.09 11.01 -6.71
C ALA A 60 -5.06 12.48 -6.30
N SER A 61 -5.55 12.82 -5.10
CA SER A 61 -5.54 14.20 -4.60
C SER A 61 -4.19 14.58 -3.97
N LEU A 62 -3.31 13.63 -3.72
CA LEU A 62 -2.01 13.90 -3.12
C LEU A 62 -1.04 14.48 -4.15
N PRO A 63 -0.13 15.39 -3.72
CA PRO A 63 0.88 15.90 -4.64
C PRO A 63 1.85 14.78 -5.04
N PRO A 64 2.46 14.86 -6.25
CA PRO A 64 3.46 13.89 -6.65
C PRO A 64 4.61 13.84 -5.65
N MET A 65 5.17 12.64 -5.46
CA MET A 65 6.31 12.43 -4.58
C MET A 65 7.59 12.28 -5.38
N GLU A 66 8.69 12.78 -4.86
CA GLU A 66 10.00 12.60 -5.45
C GLU A 66 10.68 11.41 -4.76
N ILE A 67 10.98 10.36 -5.55
CA ILE A 67 11.61 9.15 -5.06
C ILE A 67 12.84 8.87 -5.93
N GLU A 68 14.01 8.79 -5.30
CA GLU A 68 15.28 8.52 -5.98
C GLU A 68 15.55 9.42 -7.19
N GLY A 69 15.15 10.69 -7.09
CA GLY A 69 15.34 11.67 -8.15
C GLY A 69 14.26 11.66 -9.23
N TYR A 70 13.27 10.80 -9.11
CA TYR A 70 12.14 10.73 -10.04
C TYR A 70 10.87 11.23 -9.39
N THR A 71 10.07 11.99 -10.15
CA THR A 71 8.76 12.42 -9.69
C THR A 71 7.74 11.34 -9.98
N CYS A 72 7.08 10.83 -8.93
CA CYS A 72 6.10 9.75 -9.04
C CYS A 72 4.72 10.24 -8.60
N THR A 73 3.70 9.91 -9.40
CA THR A 73 2.32 10.13 -9.00
C THR A 73 1.96 9.12 -7.93
N VAL A 74 1.36 9.59 -6.82
CA VAL A 74 0.96 8.69 -5.73
C VAL A 74 -0.23 7.84 -6.17
N SER A 75 -0.07 6.52 -6.09
CA SER A 75 -1.12 5.54 -6.36
C SER A 75 -1.43 4.77 -5.08
N PRO A 76 -2.56 4.04 -5.02
CA PRO A 76 -2.85 3.18 -3.87
C PRO A 76 -1.71 2.21 -3.56
N GLU A 77 -1.10 1.61 -4.59
CA GLU A 77 0.01 0.68 -4.41
C GLU A 77 1.23 1.36 -3.79
N LEU A 78 1.59 2.54 -4.30
CA LEU A 78 2.73 3.28 -3.77
C LEU A 78 2.48 3.68 -2.32
N LEU A 79 1.30 4.17 -2.00
CA LEU A 79 0.98 4.60 -0.64
C LEU A 79 1.05 3.42 0.34
N VAL A 80 0.49 2.27 -0.02
CA VAL A 80 0.54 1.07 0.83
C VAL A 80 1.97 0.60 1.02
N ASN A 81 2.78 0.59 -0.04
CA ASN A 81 4.19 0.21 0.07
C ASN A 81 4.94 1.13 1.05
N LEU A 82 4.70 2.43 0.98
CA LEU A 82 5.32 3.39 1.90
C LEU A 82 4.87 3.17 3.34
N LEU A 83 3.59 2.90 3.56
CA LEU A 83 3.06 2.63 4.89
C LEU A 83 3.64 1.34 5.48
N VAL A 84 3.78 0.30 4.67
CA VAL A 84 4.38 -0.97 5.09
C VAL A 84 5.85 -0.76 5.46
N GLU A 85 6.61 -0.04 4.66
CA GLU A 85 8.01 0.25 4.95
C GLU A 85 8.17 1.07 6.22
N ALA A 86 7.28 2.04 6.45
CA ALA A 86 7.31 2.83 7.68
C ALA A 86 7.00 1.98 8.91
N ASP A 87 6.08 1.01 8.78
CA ASP A 87 5.72 0.12 9.89
C ASP A 87 6.88 -0.81 10.26
N ARG A 88 7.64 -1.28 9.27
CA ARG A 88 8.76 -2.20 9.53
C ARG A 88 10.02 -1.48 10.04
N ALA A 89 10.11 -0.19 9.83
CA ALA A 89 11.25 0.60 10.34
C ALA A 89 11.15 0.82 11.88
#